data_df51e91a853c509f189577ca01e457a0
#
_entry.id   df51e91a853c509f189577ca01e457a0
#
_cell.length_a   1.000
_cell.length_b   1.000
_cell.length_c   1.000
_cell.angle_alpha   90.00
_cell.angle_beta   90.00
_cell.angle_gamma   90.00
#
_symmetry.space_group_name_H-M   'P 1'
#
loop_
_entity.id
_entity.type
_entity.pdbx_description
1 polymer ?
#
loop_
_entity_poly.entity_id
_entity_poly.type
_entity_poly.pdbx_seq_one_letter_code
_entity_poly.pdbx_strand_id
1 'polypeptide(L)'
;AISEIIIVLNEFILKELFSILFIYLKIILKKTAFMETISILAQLIVSISVVIVWVFRYDNIVVEFKHYGLSSLVRNVVGASKIALATVLILGIWYQEFLIPASLLMAFLMLGAQYYHVKVKNPVMKFIPSLVLLILCLFIAAFNYGIL
;
A
#
# COMPACT_ATOMS: atom_id res chain seq x y z
N ALA A 1 30.74 47.21 -24.54
CA ALA A 1 29.41 47.59 -24.00
C ALA A 1 28.33 46.54 -24.27
N ILE A 2 28.01 46.18 -25.52
CA ILE A 2 26.92 45.23 -25.85
C ILE A 2 27.26 43.82 -25.39
N SER A 3 28.51 43.36 -25.55
CA SER A 3 28.97 42.03 -25.09
C SER A 3 28.92 41.88 -23.57
N GLU A 4 29.21 42.90 -22.82
CA GLU A 4 29.14 42.89 -21.33
C GLU A 4 27.68 42.81 -20.86
N ILE A 5 26.77 43.50 -21.51
CA ILE A 5 25.33 43.42 -21.22
C ILE A 5 24.79 42.01 -21.49
N ILE A 6 25.20 41.39 -22.59
CA ILE A 6 24.80 40.00 -22.95
C ILE A 6 25.31 39.02 -21.89
N ILE A 7 26.53 39.16 -21.40
CA ILE A 7 27.11 38.29 -20.37
C ILE A 7 26.33 38.44 -19.06
N VAL A 8 26.07 39.65 -18.60
CA VAL A 8 25.32 39.90 -17.36
C VAL A 8 23.87 39.37 -17.44
N LEU A 9 23.22 39.55 -18.63
CA LEU A 9 21.88 38.99 -18.86
C LEU A 9 21.89 37.46 -18.84
N ASN A 10 22.87 36.81 -19.44
CA ASN A 10 22.99 35.36 -19.40
C ASN A 10 23.24 34.82 -17.98
N GLU A 11 24.11 35.46 -17.22
CA GLU A 11 24.33 35.06 -15.81
C GLU A 11 23.07 35.24 -14.96
N PHE A 12 22.34 36.33 -15.16
CA PHE A 12 21.07 36.57 -14.47
C PHE A 12 20.02 35.52 -14.84
N ILE A 13 19.83 35.23 -16.13
CA ILE A 13 18.87 34.20 -16.60
C ILE A 13 19.25 32.83 -16.09
N LEU A 14 20.53 32.47 -16.14
CA LEU A 14 21.01 31.18 -15.61
C LEU A 14 20.76 31.04 -14.12
N LYS A 15 20.99 32.10 -13.36
CA LYS A 15 20.75 32.12 -11.90
C LYS A 15 19.27 31.95 -11.58
N GLU A 16 18.39 32.65 -12.30
CA GLU A 16 16.94 32.50 -12.11
C GLU A 16 16.44 31.10 -12.50
N LEU A 17 16.89 30.58 -13.64
CA LEU A 17 16.57 29.21 -14.07
C LEU A 17 17.04 28.17 -13.04
N PHE A 18 18.24 28.34 -12.51
CA PHE A 18 18.79 27.44 -11.48
C PHE A 18 17.99 27.52 -10.17
N SER A 19 17.59 28.71 -9.76
CA SER A 19 16.73 28.93 -8.58
C SER A 19 15.37 28.26 -8.74
N ILE A 20 14.71 28.43 -9.90
CA ILE A 20 13.43 27.79 -10.20
C ILE A 20 13.57 26.26 -10.21
N LEU A 21 14.60 25.73 -10.86
CA LEU A 21 14.89 24.30 -10.90
C LEU A 21 15.12 23.73 -9.48
N PHE A 22 15.86 24.45 -8.66
CA PHE A 22 16.12 24.04 -7.28
C PHE A 22 14.86 24.00 -6.42
N ILE A 23 13.98 25.02 -6.55
CA ILE A 23 12.68 25.05 -5.85
C ILE A 23 11.80 23.89 -6.34
N TYR A 24 11.75 23.65 -7.64
CA TYR A 24 10.97 22.55 -8.21
C TYR A 24 11.45 21.18 -7.72
N LEU A 25 12.77 20.97 -7.70
CA LEU A 25 13.40 19.76 -7.19
C LEU A 25 13.08 19.55 -5.71
N LYS A 26 13.14 20.61 -4.88
CA LYS A 26 12.80 20.55 -3.46
C LYS A 26 11.33 20.17 -3.22
N ILE A 27 10.41 20.68 -4.05
CA ILE A 27 8.99 20.34 -3.96
C ILE A 27 8.77 18.87 -4.31
N ILE A 28 9.40 18.36 -5.39
CA ILE A 28 9.32 16.95 -5.79
C ILE A 28 9.87 16.04 -4.70
N LEU A 29 11.05 16.32 -4.15
CA LEU A 29 11.65 15.52 -3.09
C LEU A 29 10.78 15.49 -1.83
N LYS A 30 10.14 16.59 -1.48
CA LYS A 30 9.21 16.63 -0.34
C LYS A 30 7.96 15.81 -0.61
N LYS A 31 7.43 15.85 -1.82
CA LYS A 31 6.25 15.04 -2.21
C LYS A 31 6.56 13.54 -2.18
N THR A 32 7.70 13.12 -2.73
CA THR A 32 8.11 11.71 -2.72
C THR A 32 8.32 11.18 -1.30
N ALA A 33 9.03 11.89 -0.45
CA ALA A 33 9.23 11.51 0.94
C ALA A 33 7.90 11.39 1.72
N PHE A 34 6.95 12.28 1.46
CA PHE A 34 5.62 12.20 2.07
C PHE A 34 4.85 10.95 1.62
N MET A 35 4.84 10.67 0.33
CA MET A 35 4.15 9.50 -0.24
C MET A 35 4.79 8.18 0.22
N GLU A 36 6.12 8.14 0.35
CA GLU A 36 6.84 7.00 0.91
C GLU A 36 6.40 6.72 2.37
N THR A 37 6.31 7.77 3.20
CA THR A 37 5.81 7.64 4.57
C THR A 37 4.38 7.07 4.61
N ILE A 38 3.49 7.52 3.74
CA ILE A 38 2.12 7.00 3.65
C ILE A 38 2.13 5.52 3.23
N SER A 39 3.00 5.12 2.30
CA SER A 39 3.14 3.72 1.89
C SER A 39 3.58 2.84 3.06
N ILE A 40 4.55 3.26 3.84
CA ILE A 40 5.01 2.54 5.04
C ILE A 40 3.87 2.42 6.08
N LEU A 41 3.14 3.50 6.32
CA LEU A 41 1.98 3.46 7.23
C LEU A 41 0.91 2.49 6.73
N ALA A 42 0.62 2.46 5.43
CA ALA A 42 -0.31 1.51 4.83
C ALA A 42 0.15 0.05 5.03
N GLN A 43 1.45 -0.24 4.83
CA GLN A 43 2.04 -1.56 5.08
C GLN A 43 1.85 -2.01 6.53
N LEU A 44 2.13 -1.11 7.49
CA LEU A 44 1.95 -1.38 8.91
C LEU A 44 0.48 -1.62 9.27
N ILE A 45 -0.44 -0.79 8.78
CA ILE A 45 -1.88 -0.92 9.01
C ILE A 45 -2.38 -2.27 8.49
N VAL A 46 -2.04 -2.65 7.26
CA VAL A 46 -2.45 -3.93 6.67
C VAL A 46 -1.90 -5.09 7.49
N SER A 47 -0.60 -5.08 7.79
CA SER A 47 0.06 -6.18 8.49
C SER A 47 -0.46 -6.36 9.92
N ILE A 48 -0.57 -5.30 10.69
CA ILE A 48 -1.08 -5.34 12.06
C ILE A 48 -2.54 -5.78 12.07
N SER A 49 -3.37 -5.25 11.16
CA SER A 49 -4.79 -5.63 11.07
C SER A 49 -4.97 -7.11 10.76
N VAL A 50 -4.18 -7.67 9.85
CA VAL A 50 -4.19 -9.10 9.51
C VAL A 50 -3.81 -9.94 10.73
N VAL A 51 -2.74 -9.58 11.45
CA VAL A 51 -2.31 -10.29 12.67
C VAL A 51 -3.40 -10.23 13.74
N ILE A 52 -3.98 -9.05 14.00
CA ILE A 52 -5.06 -8.90 14.98
C ILE A 52 -6.23 -9.82 14.65
N VAL A 53 -6.68 -9.85 13.41
CA VAL A 53 -7.83 -10.66 13.00
C VAL A 53 -7.52 -12.16 13.08
N TRP A 54 -6.38 -12.61 12.57
CA TRP A 54 -6.06 -14.03 12.44
C TRP A 54 -5.46 -14.65 13.70
N VAL A 55 -4.92 -13.85 14.63
CA VAL A 55 -4.37 -14.35 15.90
C VAL A 55 -5.37 -14.12 17.04
N PHE A 56 -5.84 -12.88 17.22
CA PHE A 56 -6.66 -12.54 18.38
C PHE A 56 -8.18 -12.74 18.16
N ARG A 57 -8.63 -12.80 16.91
CA ARG A 57 -10.05 -13.02 16.58
C ARG A 57 -10.29 -14.32 15.83
N TYR A 58 -9.44 -15.31 16.05
CA TYR A 58 -9.48 -16.60 15.35
C TYR A 58 -10.83 -17.32 15.47
N ASP A 59 -11.48 -17.30 16.63
CA ASP A 59 -12.78 -17.92 16.83
C ASP A 59 -13.85 -17.33 15.91
N ASN A 60 -13.84 -16.02 15.71
CA ASN A 60 -14.73 -15.35 14.75
C ASN A 60 -14.47 -15.85 13.31
N ILE A 61 -13.21 -16.02 12.94
CA ILE A 61 -12.83 -16.55 11.63
C ILE A 61 -13.35 -17.98 11.43
N VAL A 62 -13.26 -18.82 12.47
CA VAL A 62 -13.81 -20.20 12.41
C VAL A 62 -15.31 -20.18 12.13
N VAL A 63 -16.05 -19.32 12.82
CA VAL A 63 -17.51 -19.17 12.63
C VAL A 63 -17.83 -18.66 11.23
N GLU A 64 -17.11 -17.65 10.75
CA GLU A 64 -17.31 -17.08 9.41
C GLU A 64 -17.02 -18.08 8.30
N PHE A 65 -15.91 -18.82 8.37
CA PHE A 65 -15.60 -19.83 7.35
C PHE A 65 -16.62 -20.99 7.32
N LYS A 66 -17.17 -21.39 8.47
CA LYS A 66 -18.29 -22.32 8.53
C LYS A 66 -19.53 -21.73 7.85
N HIS A 67 -19.84 -20.47 8.08
CA HIS A 67 -20.96 -19.77 7.45
C HIS A 67 -20.77 -19.65 5.93
N TYR A 68 -19.53 -19.53 5.44
CA TYR A 68 -19.20 -19.55 4.01
C TYR A 68 -19.26 -20.93 3.38
N GLY A 69 -19.43 -22.00 4.16
CA GLY A 69 -19.38 -23.38 3.69
C GLY A 69 -17.98 -23.85 3.29
N LEU A 70 -16.95 -23.22 3.84
CA LEU A 70 -15.55 -23.52 3.55
C LEU A 70 -14.96 -24.49 4.56
N SER A 71 -14.10 -25.40 4.08
CA SER A 71 -13.42 -26.38 4.93
C SER A 71 -12.37 -25.72 5.84
N SER A 72 -12.02 -26.41 6.92
CA SER A 72 -10.94 -26.00 7.83
C SER A 72 -9.58 -25.90 7.11
N LEU A 73 -9.36 -26.75 6.11
CA LEU A 73 -8.14 -26.71 5.29
C LEU A 73 -8.03 -25.38 4.54
N VAL A 74 -9.09 -24.97 3.86
CA VAL A 74 -9.11 -23.67 3.13
C VAL A 74 -8.87 -22.51 4.10
N ARG A 75 -9.55 -22.51 5.24
CA ARG A 75 -9.33 -21.49 6.28
C ARG A 75 -7.87 -21.42 6.71
N ASN A 76 -7.26 -22.55 7.01
CA ASN A 76 -5.87 -22.59 7.49
C ASN A 76 -4.88 -22.14 6.42
N VAL A 77 -5.07 -22.55 5.17
CA VAL A 77 -4.24 -22.09 4.03
C VAL A 77 -4.36 -20.59 3.83
N VAL A 78 -5.58 -20.05 3.80
CA VAL A 78 -5.82 -18.61 3.66
C VAL A 78 -5.20 -17.85 4.83
N GLY A 79 -5.34 -18.35 6.06
CA GLY A 79 -4.75 -17.73 7.25
C GLY A 79 -3.23 -17.70 7.21
N ALA A 80 -2.61 -18.85 6.93
CA ALA A 80 -1.15 -18.94 6.81
C ALA A 80 -0.62 -18.03 5.70
N SER A 81 -1.29 -17.99 4.54
CA SER A 81 -0.93 -17.10 3.44
C SER A 81 -1.02 -15.62 3.83
N LYS A 82 -2.09 -15.21 4.52
CA LYS A 82 -2.25 -13.82 4.99
C LYS A 82 -1.18 -13.43 6.00
N ILE A 83 -0.86 -14.29 6.95
CA ILE A 83 0.21 -14.02 7.94
C ILE A 83 1.57 -13.93 7.25
N ALA A 84 1.88 -14.87 6.35
CA ALA A 84 3.12 -14.81 5.57
C ALA A 84 3.24 -13.52 4.76
N LEU A 85 2.19 -13.13 4.04
CA LEU A 85 2.18 -11.89 3.25
C LEU A 85 2.25 -10.63 4.13
N ALA A 86 1.62 -10.62 5.31
CA ALA A 86 1.75 -9.54 6.27
C ALA A 86 3.21 -9.39 6.75
N THR A 87 3.90 -10.51 6.99
CA THR A 87 5.33 -10.50 7.32
C THR A 87 6.18 -9.95 6.17
N VAL A 88 5.89 -10.36 4.92
CA VAL A 88 6.60 -9.86 3.73
C VAL A 88 6.35 -8.36 3.53
N LEU A 89 5.14 -7.86 3.78
CA LEU A 89 4.85 -6.42 3.72
C LEU A 89 5.67 -5.61 4.74
N ILE A 90 5.88 -6.15 5.94
CA ILE A 90 6.77 -5.49 6.94
C ILE A 90 8.22 -5.52 6.48
N LEU A 91 8.71 -6.67 5.98
CA LEU A 91 10.06 -6.79 5.46
C LEU A 91 10.29 -5.89 4.24
N GLY A 92 9.24 -5.61 3.47
CA GLY A 92 9.26 -4.71 2.33
C GLY A 92 9.64 -3.26 2.66
N ILE A 93 9.61 -2.85 3.95
CA ILE A 93 10.12 -1.54 4.39
C ILE A 93 11.62 -1.43 4.07
N TRP A 94 12.36 -2.53 4.15
CA TRP A 94 13.80 -2.61 3.85
C TRP A 94 14.09 -3.21 2.47
N TYR A 95 13.19 -4.08 1.96
CA TYR A 95 13.34 -4.83 0.71
C TYR A 95 12.16 -4.54 -0.21
N GLN A 96 12.18 -3.38 -0.86
CA GLN A 96 11.05 -2.84 -1.65
C GLN A 96 10.64 -3.73 -2.82
N GLU A 97 11.55 -4.57 -3.34
CA GLU A 97 11.27 -5.51 -4.43
C GLU A 97 10.15 -6.51 -4.11
N PHE A 98 9.91 -6.80 -2.83
CA PHE A 98 8.86 -7.73 -2.41
C PHE A 98 7.49 -7.06 -2.23
N LEU A 99 7.40 -5.72 -2.23
CA LEU A 99 6.16 -5.00 -1.93
C LEU A 99 5.08 -5.20 -2.99
N ILE A 100 5.44 -5.13 -4.27
CA ILE A 100 4.46 -5.29 -5.36
C ILE A 100 3.85 -6.68 -5.33
N PRO A 101 4.60 -7.80 -5.39
CA PRO A 101 4.00 -9.12 -5.36
C PRO A 101 3.24 -9.41 -4.05
N ALA A 102 3.76 -8.99 -2.90
CA ALA A 102 3.09 -9.22 -1.62
C ALA A 102 1.77 -8.46 -1.51
N SER A 103 1.74 -7.19 -1.89
CA SER A 103 0.54 -6.37 -1.83
C SER A 103 -0.52 -6.82 -2.84
N LEU A 104 -0.15 -7.24 -4.05
CA LEU A 104 -1.09 -7.78 -5.03
C LEU A 104 -1.68 -9.13 -4.59
N LEU A 105 -0.87 -10.03 -4.06
CA LEU A 105 -1.36 -11.30 -3.52
C LEU A 105 -2.27 -11.09 -2.30
N MET A 106 -1.91 -10.16 -1.41
CA MET A 106 -2.79 -9.79 -0.29
C MET A 106 -4.11 -9.19 -0.80
N ALA A 107 -4.07 -8.30 -1.79
CA ALA A 107 -5.26 -7.73 -2.42
C ALA A 107 -6.16 -8.83 -3.01
N PHE A 108 -5.58 -9.81 -3.68
CA PHE A 108 -6.31 -10.97 -4.21
C PHE A 108 -7.03 -11.75 -3.10
N LEU A 109 -6.37 -12.00 -1.96
CA LEU A 109 -6.99 -12.64 -0.81
C LEU A 109 -8.10 -11.78 -0.17
N MET A 110 -7.99 -10.45 -0.22
CA MET A 110 -9.05 -9.55 0.23
C MET A 110 -10.23 -9.52 -0.74
N LEU A 111 -10.01 -9.62 -2.05
CA LEU A 111 -11.08 -9.82 -3.04
C LEU A 111 -11.85 -11.11 -2.79
N GLY A 112 -11.15 -12.21 -2.47
CA GLY A 112 -11.80 -13.45 -2.05
C GLY A 112 -12.70 -13.27 -0.82
N ALA A 113 -12.24 -12.51 0.17
CA ALA A 113 -13.06 -12.19 1.34
C ALA A 113 -14.31 -11.38 0.94
N GLN A 114 -14.18 -10.36 0.09
CA GLN A 114 -15.31 -9.58 -0.43
C GLN A 114 -16.33 -10.46 -1.14
N TYR A 115 -15.86 -11.34 -2.01
CA TYR A 115 -16.73 -12.30 -2.72
C TYR A 115 -17.60 -13.12 -1.75
N TYR A 116 -16.98 -13.70 -0.71
CA TYR A 116 -17.74 -14.52 0.25
C TYR A 116 -18.69 -13.69 1.11
N HIS A 117 -18.31 -12.48 1.53
CA HIS A 117 -19.23 -11.58 2.25
C HIS A 117 -20.47 -11.25 1.43
N VAL A 118 -20.31 -10.97 0.13
CA VAL A 118 -21.43 -10.71 -0.79
C VAL A 118 -22.25 -11.97 -1.00
N LYS A 119 -21.60 -13.13 -1.24
CA LYS A 119 -22.27 -14.41 -1.51
C LYS A 119 -23.20 -14.83 -0.38
N VAL A 120 -22.80 -14.66 0.88
CA VAL A 120 -23.62 -15.01 2.05
C VAL A 120 -24.50 -13.86 2.56
N LYS A 121 -24.54 -12.74 1.83
CA LYS A 121 -25.34 -11.54 2.15
C LYS A 121 -25.03 -10.98 3.55
N ASN A 122 -23.77 -10.94 3.93
CA ASN A 122 -23.34 -10.34 5.17
C ASN A 122 -23.71 -8.84 5.22
N PRO A 123 -24.02 -8.26 6.39
CA PRO A 123 -24.23 -6.82 6.52
C PRO A 123 -22.97 -6.04 6.14
N VAL A 124 -23.15 -4.85 5.56
CA VAL A 124 -22.05 -4.00 5.03
C VAL A 124 -20.92 -3.80 6.03
N MET A 125 -21.25 -3.63 7.31
CA MET A 125 -20.27 -3.44 8.38
C MET A 125 -19.23 -4.58 8.51
N LYS A 126 -19.56 -5.78 8.06
CA LYS A 126 -18.64 -6.94 8.14
C LYS A 126 -17.58 -6.94 7.04
N PHE A 127 -17.84 -6.37 5.87
CA PHE A 127 -16.86 -6.36 4.78
C PHE A 127 -16.11 -5.03 4.61
N ILE A 128 -16.51 -3.97 5.30
CA ILE A 128 -15.76 -2.70 5.31
C ILE A 128 -14.28 -2.92 5.68
N PRO A 129 -13.92 -3.66 6.75
CA PRO A 129 -12.51 -3.84 7.11
C PRO A 129 -11.67 -4.46 5.97
N SER A 130 -12.17 -5.52 5.34
CA SER A 130 -11.43 -6.17 4.24
C SER A 130 -11.42 -5.32 2.97
N LEU A 131 -12.42 -4.45 2.75
CA LEU A 131 -12.43 -3.48 1.66
C LEU A 131 -11.36 -2.39 1.87
N VAL A 132 -11.26 -1.86 3.08
CA VAL A 132 -10.20 -0.87 3.41
C VAL A 132 -8.83 -1.48 3.20
N LEU A 133 -8.59 -2.71 3.69
CA LEU A 133 -7.32 -3.40 3.48
C LEU A 133 -7.03 -3.67 2.00
N LEU A 134 -8.06 -3.99 1.20
CA LEU A 134 -7.93 -4.13 -0.25
C LEU A 134 -7.42 -2.83 -0.89
N ILE A 135 -8.05 -1.69 -0.56
CA ILE A 135 -7.66 -0.37 -1.08
C ILE A 135 -6.22 -0.04 -0.68
N LEU A 136 -5.84 -0.28 0.56
CA LEU A 136 -4.47 -0.05 1.03
C LEU A 136 -3.45 -0.93 0.30
N CYS A 137 -3.76 -2.20 0.05
CA CYS A 137 -2.89 -3.10 -0.71
C CYS A 137 -2.71 -2.62 -2.16
N LEU A 138 -3.78 -2.19 -2.82
CA LEU A 138 -3.71 -1.63 -4.17
C LEU A 138 -2.92 -0.31 -4.20
N PHE A 139 -3.07 0.53 -3.18
CA PHE A 139 -2.27 1.75 -3.04
C PHE A 139 -0.77 1.43 -2.89
N ILE A 140 -0.40 0.46 -2.02
CA ILE A 140 0.99 0.03 -1.85
C ILE A 140 1.56 -0.44 -3.20
N ALA A 141 0.83 -1.27 -3.94
CA ALA A 141 1.26 -1.77 -5.24
C ALA A 141 1.43 -0.63 -6.25
N ALA A 142 0.44 0.27 -6.39
CA ALA A 142 0.46 1.37 -7.35
C ALA A 142 1.59 2.37 -7.06
N PHE A 143 1.83 2.70 -5.79
CA PHE A 143 2.91 3.59 -5.39
C PHE A 143 4.28 2.98 -5.72
N ASN A 144 4.51 1.72 -5.34
CA ASN A 144 5.81 1.07 -5.58
C ASN A 144 6.04 0.70 -7.06
N TYR A 145 4.97 0.64 -7.87
CA TYR A 145 5.09 0.51 -9.33
C TYR A 145 5.39 1.86 -10.03
N GLY A 146 5.26 2.98 -9.33
CA GLY A 146 5.51 4.32 -9.86
C GLY A 146 4.35 4.96 -10.62
N ILE A 147 3.10 4.53 -10.32
CA ILE A 147 1.87 5.13 -10.89
C ILE A 147 1.46 6.39 -10.11
N LEU A 148 1.83 6.49 -8.83
CA LEU A 148 1.44 7.56 -7.91
C LEU A 148 2.62 8.45 -7.50
#